data_10c5021d7e2fdebda55a84146ed7e2ae
#
_entry.id   10c5021d7e2fdebda55a84146ed7e2ae
#
_cell.length_a   1.000
_cell.length_b   1.000
_cell.length_c   1.000
_cell.angle_alpha   90.00
_cell.angle_beta   90.00
_cell.angle_gamma   90.00
#
_symmetry.space_group_name_H-M   'P 1'
#
loop_
_entity.id
_entity.type
_entity.pdbx_description
1 polymer ?
#
loop_
_entity_poly.entity_id
_entity_poly.type
_entity_poly.pdbx_seq_one_letter_code
_entity_poly.pdbx_strand_id
1 'polypeptide(L)' 'MTPEEVIKNHLEPLQDVLTTWIEGPYVAKMLSEPENRERYMGFVEGLRLSRANVIQAIGNLTPQEEEE' A
#
# COMPACT_ATOMS: atom_id res chain seq x y z
N MET A 1 -5.84 9.96 -20.45
CA MET A 1 -5.39 8.72 -19.78
C MET A 1 -6.59 7.96 -19.27
N THR A 2 -6.68 6.70 -19.60
CA THR A 2 -7.80 5.87 -19.16
C THR A 2 -7.61 5.44 -17.72
N PRO A 3 -8.70 5.05 -17.04
CA PRO A 3 -8.56 4.51 -15.68
C PRO A 3 -7.62 3.31 -15.62
N GLU A 4 -7.64 2.46 -16.63
CA GLU A 4 -6.73 1.31 -16.66
C GLU A 4 -5.29 1.74 -16.73
N GLU A 5 -5.00 2.79 -17.48
CA GLU A 5 -3.64 3.29 -17.57
C GLU A 5 -3.18 3.93 -16.25
N VAL A 6 -4.08 4.62 -15.57
CA VAL A 6 -3.76 5.18 -14.27
C VAL A 6 -3.42 4.06 -13.28
N ILE A 7 -4.24 3.02 -13.27
CA ILE A 7 -4.00 1.90 -12.37
C ILE A 7 -2.65 1.25 -12.69
N LYS A 8 -2.44 0.91 -13.95
CA LYS A 8 -1.26 0.14 -14.33
C LYS A 8 0.02 0.94 -14.17
N ASN A 9 -0.01 2.22 -14.56
CA ASN A 9 1.21 3.01 -14.64
C ASN A 9 1.52 3.76 -13.34
N HIS A 10 0.53 3.97 -12.48
CA HIS A 10 0.73 4.79 -11.30
C HIS A 10 0.34 4.09 -10.01
N LEU A 11 -0.80 3.42 -9.97
CA LEU A 11 -1.31 2.88 -8.72
C LEU A 11 -0.73 1.52 -8.37
N GLU A 12 -0.63 0.62 -9.35
CA GLU A 12 -0.04 -0.69 -9.09
C GLU A 12 1.43 -0.60 -8.71
N PRO A 13 2.25 0.20 -9.41
CA PRO A 13 3.64 0.35 -8.96
C PRO A 13 3.75 0.93 -7.57
N LEU A 14 2.88 1.87 -7.22
CA LEU A 14 2.87 2.45 -5.88
C LEU A 14 2.48 1.41 -4.84
N GLN A 15 1.47 0.60 -5.14
CA GLN A 15 1.07 -0.47 -4.24
C GLN A 15 2.22 -1.46 -4.03
N ASP A 16 2.94 -1.79 -5.10
CA ASP A 16 4.06 -2.71 -5.01
C ASP A 16 5.17 -2.16 -4.13
N VAL A 17 5.47 -0.87 -4.28
CA VAL A 17 6.50 -0.24 -3.45
C VAL A 17 6.07 -0.27 -1.99
N LEU A 18 4.83 0.08 -1.70
CA LEU A 18 4.34 0.08 -0.32
C LEU A 18 4.35 -1.34 0.26
N THR A 19 3.94 -2.32 -0.51
CA THR A 19 3.95 -3.71 -0.06
C THR A 19 5.38 -4.18 0.23
N THR A 20 6.32 -3.83 -0.63
CA THR A 20 7.72 -4.17 -0.43
C THR A 20 8.25 -3.57 0.87
N TRP A 21 7.90 -2.33 1.16
CA TRP A 21 8.31 -1.68 2.39
C TRP A 21 7.69 -2.36 3.61
N ILE A 22 6.37 -2.63 3.55
CA ILE A 22 5.65 -3.18 4.70
C ILE A 22 6.14 -4.58 5.03
N GLU A 23 6.36 -5.41 4.00
CA GLU A 23 6.70 -6.82 4.21
C GLU A 23 8.18 -7.10 4.11
N GLY A 24 8.98 -6.06 3.87
CA GLY A 24 10.41 -6.26 3.69
C GLY A 24 11.18 -6.36 4.99
N PRO A 25 12.44 -6.73 4.90
CA PRO A 25 13.28 -6.91 6.09
C PRO A 25 13.55 -5.61 6.84
N TYR A 26 13.44 -4.48 6.17
CA TYR A 26 13.69 -3.19 6.80
C TYR A 26 12.70 -2.93 7.92
N VAL A 27 11.41 -3.09 7.62
CA VAL A 27 10.36 -2.89 8.62
C VAL A 27 10.45 -3.96 9.70
N ALA A 28 10.71 -5.20 9.30
CA ALA A 28 10.85 -6.28 10.27
C ALA A 28 11.96 -5.97 11.27
N LYS A 29 13.09 -5.45 10.77
CA LYS A 29 14.20 -5.10 11.63
C LYS A 29 13.84 -3.97 12.57
N MET A 30 13.15 -2.95 12.04
CA MET A 30 12.73 -1.82 12.87
C MET A 30 11.82 -2.29 14.01
N LEU A 31 10.88 -3.17 13.71
CA LEU A 31 9.94 -3.64 14.71
C LEU A 31 10.56 -4.60 15.71
N SER A 32 11.71 -5.16 15.39
CA SER A 32 12.39 -6.08 16.30
C SER A 32 13.18 -5.35 17.39
N GLU A 33 13.33 -4.04 17.28
CA GLU A 33 14.07 -3.25 18.26
C GLU A 33 13.10 -2.75 19.33
N PRO A 34 13.21 -3.28 20.57
CA PRO A 34 12.21 -2.95 21.60
C PRO A 34 12.14 -1.45 21.93
N GLU A 35 13.29 -0.77 21.88
CA GLU A 35 13.34 0.63 22.29
C GLU A 35 12.60 1.53 21.32
N ASN A 36 12.50 1.14 20.06
CA ASN A 36 11.92 1.98 19.03
C ASN A 36 10.61 1.41 18.50
N ARG A 37 10.14 0.34 19.09
CA ARG A 37 9.00 -0.40 18.53
C ARG A 37 7.75 0.48 18.39
N GLU A 38 7.43 1.24 19.43
CA GLU A 38 6.21 2.05 19.37
C GLU A 38 6.31 3.13 18.30
N ARG A 39 7.49 3.74 18.18
CA ARG A 39 7.70 4.75 17.15
C ARG A 39 7.53 4.16 15.76
N TYR A 40 8.13 2.99 15.54
CA TYR A 40 8.08 2.37 14.23
C TYR A 40 6.71 1.78 13.91
N MET A 41 5.95 1.40 14.93
CA MET A 41 4.60 0.91 14.69
C MET A 41 3.72 1.99 14.07
N GLY A 42 3.85 3.23 14.52
CA GLY A 42 3.12 4.34 13.91
C GLY A 42 3.50 4.52 12.44
N PHE A 43 4.80 4.42 12.15
CA PHE A 43 5.28 4.52 10.78
C PHE A 43 4.71 3.39 9.92
N VAL A 44 4.73 2.16 10.43
CA VAL A 44 4.22 1.00 9.69
C VAL A 44 2.71 1.10 9.49
N GLU A 45 1.99 1.59 10.50
CA GLU A 45 0.56 1.80 10.34
C GLU A 45 0.26 2.83 9.27
N GLY A 46 1.08 3.88 9.20
CA GLY A 46 0.95 4.87 8.13
C GLY A 46 1.15 4.25 6.76
N LEU A 47 2.15 3.37 6.63
CA LEU A 47 2.38 2.67 5.38
C LEU A 47 1.20 1.78 5.00
N ARG A 48 0.65 1.05 5.98
CA ARG A 48 -0.49 0.18 5.72
C ARG A 48 -1.72 0.98 5.32
N LEU A 49 -1.93 2.11 5.97
CA LEU A 49 -3.05 2.96 5.63
C LEU A 49 -2.90 3.52 4.22
N SER A 50 -1.69 3.94 3.87
CA SER A 50 -1.41 4.42 2.52
C SER A 50 -1.68 3.34 1.49
N ARG A 51 -1.25 2.11 1.76
CA ARG A 51 -1.50 1.00 0.84
C ARG A 51 -3.01 0.74 0.70
N ALA A 52 -3.73 0.78 1.81
CA ALA A 52 -5.18 0.59 1.77
C ALA A 52 -5.85 1.65 0.91
N ASN A 53 -5.37 2.90 1.02
CA ASN A 53 -5.92 3.98 0.20
C ASN A 53 -5.65 3.76 -1.28
N VAL A 54 -4.45 3.25 -1.60
CA VAL A 54 -4.11 2.96 -3.00
C VAL A 54 -4.99 1.83 -3.52
N ILE A 55 -5.17 0.79 -2.73
CA ILE A 55 -6.02 -0.33 -3.12
C ILE A 55 -7.45 0.14 -3.35
N GLN A 56 -7.95 1.01 -2.47
CA GLN A 56 -9.29 1.56 -2.63
C GLN A 56 -9.39 2.39 -3.90
N ALA A 57 -8.36 3.19 -4.20
CA ALA A 57 -8.37 3.98 -5.43
C ALA A 57 -8.39 3.09 -6.66
N ILE A 58 -7.65 1.98 -6.64
CA ILE A 58 -7.68 1.03 -7.73
C ILE A 58 -9.08 0.48 -7.91
N GLY A 59 -9.73 0.10 -6.81
CA GLY A 59 -11.08 -0.41 -6.85
C GLY A 59 -12.06 0.60 -7.41
N ASN A 60 -11.89 1.87 -7.03
CA ASN A 60 -12.79 2.92 -7.50
C ASN A 60 -12.63 3.19 -9.00
N LEU A 61 -11.43 2.99 -9.52
CA LEU A 61 -11.16 3.22 -10.94
C LEU A 61 -11.39 2.00 -11.81
N THR A 62 -11.44 0.82 -11.19
CA THR A 62 -11.65 -0.41 -11.94
C THR A 62 -13.10 -0.47 -12.39
N PRO A 63 -13.35 -0.68 -13.69
CA PRO A 63 -14.72 -0.81 -14.16
C PRO A 63 -15.40 -1.99 -13.48
N GLN A 64 -16.58 -1.74 -12.95
CA GLN A 64 -17.34 -2.79 -12.31
C GLN A 64 -18.31 -3.38 -13.31
N GLU A 65 -18.28 -4.69 -13.44
CA GLU A 65 -19.20 -5.37 -14.30
C GLU A 65 -20.53 -5.47 -13.63
N GLU A 66 -21.56 -5.07 -14.35
CA GLU A 66 -22.91 -5.15 -13.83
C GLU A 66 -23.32 -6.60 -13.75
N GLU A 67 -23.81 -7.00 -12.59
CA GLU A 67 -24.36 -8.32 -12.41
C GLU A 67 -25.81 -8.29 -12.79
N GLU A 68 -26.17 -9.09 -13.73
CA GLU A 68 -27.55 -9.11 -14.22
C GLU A 68 -28.40 -10.13 -13.54
#